data_17b906ea205112c7b387483488ae0cc3
#
_entry.id   17b906ea205112c7b387483488ae0cc3
#
_cell.length_a   1.000
_cell.length_b   1.000
_cell.length_c   1.000
_cell.angle_alpha   90.00
_cell.angle_beta   90.00
_cell.angle_gamma   90.00
#
_symmetry.space_group_name_H-M   'P 1'
#
loop_
_entity.id
_entity.type
_entity.pdbx_description
1 polymer ?
#
loop_
_entity_poly.entity_id
_entity_poly.type
_entity_poly.pdbx_seq_one_letter_code
_entity_poly.pdbx_strand_id
1 'polypeptide(L)'
;MLRSMYSGISGMKNFQVKLDVIGNNIANVNTYGFKKGRVTFKDLVNQQISGASAATQTTSGMNAKQVGLGSALSSIDTIHTTGSNQTTSRTLDVSLAGDGFFPVATIKDLQRVNIDLGNQLGDNKINGSIDRGMDLSYTRAGNFYLDDRGYLVTSDGMFLVGETGEKSIPTDAAITKSNAALNAITNFNTPFKNMNDSLKLATKSANDLMNAYNQYSDAFSVWEKEGKPATGSSFLAKENASAALETTRGQFTSNVAAFDNVLGDFNTSLTSLNGDIGSYNVAAPINDILSQMSTSLSVLTGQYPNGVQDKTQPVSTTDQASMNDLVSALSSYSLDMEKIGQAVVGFENSAESLQSPNWSNSLSGEAGLIQIPLSAKSFNIGPDGKVNFVDEGGQLRIAGQIRIANFANEGGLEKVGGNLFKASSNSGSLDRNNNGIELNELFAPGSDGVGSLISGTLEMSNVDLAEEFTEMIVAQRGFQSNTKIISTSDEILQELVNLKR
;
A
#
# COMPACT_ATOMS: atom_id res chain seq x y z
N MET A 1 -30.29 -35.13 -54.35
CA MET A 1 -30.43 -35.55 -52.92
C MET A 1 -29.12 -35.57 -52.14
N LEU A 2 -28.04 -36.18 -52.63
CA LEU A 2 -26.77 -36.14 -51.93
C LEU A 2 -26.28 -34.69 -51.63
N ARG A 3 -26.50 -33.75 -52.59
CA ARG A 3 -26.14 -32.32 -52.36
C ARG A 3 -26.94 -31.67 -51.23
N SER A 4 -28.24 -31.97 -51.13
CA SER A 4 -29.10 -31.45 -50.06
C SER A 4 -28.66 -31.99 -48.65
N MET A 5 -28.22 -33.27 -48.60
CA MET A 5 -27.68 -33.87 -47.41
C MET A 5 -26.38 -33.20 -47.01
N TYR A 6 -25.43 -32.97 -47.92
CA TYR A 6 -24.17 -32.28 -47.62
C TYR A 6 -24.41 -30.84 -47.14
N SER A 7 -25.34 -30.11 -47.78
CA SER A 7 -25.75 -28.78 -47.36
C SER A 7 -26.40 -28.81 -45.97
N GLY A 8 -27.25 -29.80 -45.67
CA GLY A 8 -27.83 -30.00 -44.35
C GLY A 8 -26.78 -30.32 -43.28
N ILE A 9 -25.79 -31.17 -43.59
CA ILE A 9 -24.71 -31.53 -42.68
C ILE A 9 -23.84 -30.29 -42.36
N SER A 10 -23.48 -29.49 -43.37
CA SER A 10 -22.70 -28.26 -43.16
C SER A 10 -23.47 -27.25 -42.31
N GLY A 11 -24.77 -27.04 -42.54
CA GLY A 11 -25.62 -26.18 -41.73
C GLY A 11 -25.77 -26.67 -40.31
N MET A 12 -25.94 -27.98 -40.10
CA MET A 12 -26.01 -28.58 -38.77
C MET A 12 -24.74 -28.35 -37.97
N LYS A 13 -23.55 -28.61 -38.55
CA LYS A 13 -22.25 -28.33 -37.89
C LYS A 13 -22.09 -26.87 -37.54
N ASN A 14 -22.48 -25.95 -38.39
CA ASN A 14 -22.39 -24.51 -38.15
C ASN A 14 -23.32 -24.08 -37.01
N PHE A 15 -24.54 -24.57 -36.93
CA PHE A 15 -25.44 -24.29 -35.80
C PHE A 15 -24.98 -24.94 -34.53
N GLN A 16 -24.28 -26.06 -34.54
CA GLN A 16 -23.66 -26.66 -33.37
C GLN A 16 -22.59 -25.69 -32.80
N VAL A 17 -21.65 -25.21 -33.62
CA VAL A 17 -20.64 -24.22 -33.18
C VAL A 17 -21.30 -22.95 -32.64
N LYS A 18 -22.40 -22.48 -33.30
CA LYS A 18 -23.14 -21.32 -32.79
C LYS A 18 -23.73 -21.58 -31.39
N LEU A 19 -24.30 -22.77 -31.14
CA LEU A 19 -24.83 -23.17 -29.85
C LEU A 19 -23.72 -23.25 -28.78
N ASP A 20 -22.56 -23.75 -29.15
CA ASP A 20 -21.40 -23.82 -28.21
C ASP A 20 -20.94 -22.41 -27.78
N VAL A 21 -20.90 -21.46 -28.71
CA VAL A 21 -20.54 -20.07 -28.42
C VAL A 21 -21.62 -19.37 -27.59
N ILE A 22 -22.90 -19.54 -27.91
CA ILE A 22 -24.02 -19.00 -27.13
C ILE A 22 -24.01 -19.60 -25.72
N GLY A 23 -23.79 -20.90 -25.58
CA GLY A 23 -23.65 -21.56 -24.27
C GLY A 23 -22.54 -20.99 -23.43
N ASN A 24 -21.37 -20.70 -24.03
CA ASN A 24 -20.27 -20.06 -23.37
C ASN A 24 -20.60 -18.62 -22.96
N ASN A 25 -21.30 -17.83 -23.81
CA ASN A 25 -21.73 -16.48 -23.48
C ASN A 25 -22.65 -16.48 -22.24
N ILE A 26 -23.68 -17.37 -22.24
CA ILE A 26 -24.62 -17.50 -21.12
C ILE A 26 -23.93 -17.93 -19.85
N ALA A 27 -22.98 -18.87 -19.89
CA ALA A 27 -22.23 -19.33 -18.73
C ALA A 27 -21.41 -18.20 -18.09
N ASN A 28 -20.97 -17.21 -18.89
CA ASN A 28 -20.12 -16.11 -18.46
C ASN A 28 -20.85 -14.77 -18.30
N VAL A 29 -22.16 -14.75 -18.18
CA VAL A 29 -22.96 -13.53 -18.02
C VAL A 29 -22.62 -12.79 -16.72
N ASN A 30 -22.27 -13.51 -15.64
CA ASN A 30 -21.88 -12.95 -14.35
C ASN A 30 -20.36 -12.84 -14.17
N THR A 31 -19.58 -13.09 -15.23
CA THR A 31 -18.13 -12.98 -15.16
C THR A 31 -17.70 -11.55 -15.48
N TYR A 32 -17.04 -10.90 -14.53
CA TYR A 32 -16.59 -9.50 -14.69
C TYR A 32 -15.57 -9.36 -15.84
N GLY A 33 -15.77 -8.34 -16.68
CA GLY A 33 -14.90 -8.07 -17.82
C GLY A 33 -14.99 -9.07 -18.97
N PHE A 34 -15.92 -10.04 -18.92
CA PHE A 34 -16.13 -10.98 -20.03
C PHE A 34 -16.68 -10.28 -21.26
N LYS A 35 -16.15 -10.63 -22.43
CA LYS A 35 -16.60 -10.15 -23.75
C LYS A 35 -17.22 -11.29 -24.56
N LYS A 36 -18.47 -11.07 -25.04
CA LYS A 36 -19.22 -12.08 -25.76
C LYS A 36 -18.58 -12.43 -27.09
N GLY A 37 -18.66 -13.71 -27.45
CA GLY A 37 -18.30 -14.22 -28.78
C GLY A 37 -19.49 -14.14 -29.74
N ARG A 38 -19.21 -13.85 -30.99
CA ARG A 38 -20.20 -13.88 -32.07
C ARG A 38 -19.72 -14.76 -33.22
N VAL A 39 -20.59 -15.65 -33.70
CA VAL A 39 -20.30 -16.55 -34.84
C VAL A 39 -20.83 -15.94 -36.12
N THR A 40 -19.97 -15.87 -37.14
CA THR A 40 -20.38 -15.46 -38.48
C THR A 40 -20.22 -16.61 -39.48
N PHE A 41 -21.12 -16.68 -40.47
CA PHE A 41 -21.12 -17.73 -41.51
C PHE A 41 -20.87 -17.13 -42.88
N LYS A 42 -20.32 -17.93 -43.78
CA LYS A 42 -20.16 -17.64 -45.20
C LYS A 42 -20.72 -18.79 -46.03
N ASP A 43 -21.18 -18.51 -47.25
CA ASP A 43 -21.57 -19.53 -48.19
C ASP A 43 -20.36 -20.33 -48.71
N LEU A 44 -20.58 -21.58 -49.05
CA LEU A 44 -19.60 -22.38 -49.74
C LEU A 44 -19.70 -22.12 -51.27
N VAL A 45 -18.73 -22.62 -52.00
CA VAL A 45 -18.65 -22.50 -53.44
C VAL A 45 -19.98 -22.92 -54.11
N ASN A 46 -20.49 -22.09 -55.00
CA ASN A 46 -21.66 -22.38 -55.78
C ASN A 46 -21.32 -23.19 -57.04
N GLN A 47 -22.02 -24.29 -57.27
CA GLN A 47 -21.83 -25.08 -58.48
C GLN A 47 -22.64 -24.44 -59.59
N GLN A 48 -21.95 -24.05 -60.67
CA GLN A 48 -22.58 -23.50 -61.86
C GLN A 48 -23.18 -24.63 -62.72
N ILE A 49 -24.48 -24.56 -62.94
CA ILE A 49 -25.22 -25.48 -63.82
C ILE A 49 -25.22 -24.94 -65.28
N SER A 50 -25.40 -23.64 -65.44
CA SER A 50 -25.36 -22.91 -66.71
C SER A 50 -24.73 -21.53 -66.48
N GLY A 51 -23.86 -21.12 -67.37
CA GLY A 51 -23.28 -19.80 -67.41
C GLY A 51 -24.29 -18.71 -67.79
N ALA A 52 -23.98 -17.46 -67.41
CA ALA A 52 -24.68 -16.29 -67.90
C ALA A 52 -24.33 -16.08 -69.40
N SER A 53 -25.31 -15.74 -70.21
CA SER A 53 -25.08 -15.30 -71.59
C SER A 53 -25.58 -13.87 -71.79
N ALA A 54 -24.82 -13.10 -72.57
CA ALA A 54 -25.20 -11.73 -72.89
C ALA A 54 -26.38 -11.76 -73.93
N ALA A 55 -27.13 -10.67 -73.88
CA ALA A 55 -28.15 -10.47 -74.92
C ALA A 55 -27.49 -10.28 -76.29
N THR A 56 -28.04 -10.94 -77.30
CA THR A 56 -27.69 -10.77 -78.70
C THR A 56 -28.83 -10.07 -79.45
N GLN A 57 -28.64 -9.71 -80.75
CA GLN A 57 -29.70 -9.07 -81.52
C GLN A 57 -30.95 -9.93 -81.70
N THR A 58 -30.84 -11.25 -81.49
CA THR A 58 -31.91 -12.21 -81.74
C THR A 58 -32.42 -12.94 -80.48
N THR A 59 -31.69 -12.91 -79.38
CA THR A 59 -32.01 -13.53 -78.07
C THR A 59 -31.71 -12.66 -76.93
N SER A 60 -32.57 -12.62 -75.90
CA SER A 60 -32.30 -11.91 -74.63
C SER A 60 -31.24 -12.65 -73.81
N GLY A 61 -30.51 -11.88 -72.93
CA GLY A 61 -29.54 -12.46 -72.05
C GLY A 61 -30.16 -13.42 -71.00
N MET A 62 -29.43 -14.45 -70.62
CA MET A 62 -29.80 -15.40 -69.58
C MET A 62 -28.88 -15.25 -68.35
N ASN A 63 -29.52 -15.28 -67.18
CA ASN A 63 -28.77 -15.27 -65.91
C ASN A 63 -28.14 -16.65 -65.67
N ALA A 64 -27.01 -16.63 -64.95
CA ALA A 64 -26.35 -17.85 -64.48
C ALA A 64 -27.27 -18.66 -63.57
N LYS A 65 -27.30 -19.99 -63.76
CA LYS A 65 -28.01 -20.94 -62.91
C LYS A 65 -26.96 -21.62 -62.02
N GLN A 66 -27.02 -21.33 -60.70
CA GLN A 66 -26.06 -21.85 -59.76
C GLN A 66 -26.79 -22.50 -58.57
N VAL A 67 -26.17 -23.54 -58.00
CA VAL A 67 -26.66 -24.23 -56.80
C VAL A 67 -25.59 -24.17 -55.71
N GLY A 68 -25.97 -23.65 -54.54
CA GLY A 68 -25.10 -23.57 -53.36
C GLY A 68 -24.80 -24.95 -52.76
N LEU A 69 -23.60 -25.17 -52.28
CA LEU A 69 -23.16 -26.42 -51.64
C LEU A 69 -23.26 -26.40 -50.11
N GLY A 70 -23.82 -25.32 -49.51
CA GLY A 70 -24.00 -25.16 -48.09
C GLY A 70 -23.29 -23.93 -47.52
N SER A 71 -23.07 -23.90 -46.23
CA SER A 71 -22.40 -22.81 -45.48
C SER A 71 -21.20 -23.30 -44.71
N ALA A 72 -20.26 -22.43 -44.46
CA ALA A 72 -19.08 -22.68 -43.61
C ALA A 72 -18.98 -21.62 -42.53
N LEU A 73 -18.28 -21.94 -41.45
CA LEU A 73 -17.87 -20.97 -40.46
C LEU A 73 -16.94 -19.92 -41.10
N SER A 74 -17.23 -18.64 -40.91
CA SER A 74 -16.37 -17.54 -41.36
C SER A 74 -15.41 -17.10 -40.28
N SER A 75 -15.95 -16.67 -39.12
CA SER A 75 -15.15 -16.22 -37.95
C SER A 75 -15.94 -16.44 -36.68
N ILE A 76 -15.21 -16.43 -35.57
CA ILE A 76 -15.76 -16.28 -34.23
C ILE A 76 -15.12 -15.01 -33.67
N ASP A 77 -15.86 -13.91 -33.68
CA ASP A 77 -15.38 -12.61 -33.29
C ASP A 77 -15.67 -12.37 -31.81
N THR A 78 -14.75 -11.71 -31.11
CA THR A 78 -14.99 -11.18 -29.75
C THR A 78 -15.52 -9.75 -29.88
N ILE A 79 -16.63 -9.44 -29.22
CA ILE A 79 -17.22 -8.09 -29.20
C ILE A 79 -16.74 -7.35 -27.98
N HIS A 80 -15.93 -6.30 -28.19
CA HIS A 80 -15.30 -5.52 -27.12
C HIS A 80 -16.12 -4.32 -26.63
N THR A 81 -17.43 -4.25 -26.93
CA THR A 81 -18.29 -3.21 -26.35
C THR A 81 -18.25 -3.23 -24.82
N THR A 82 -18.35 -2.04 -24.21
CA THR A 82 -18.39 -1.92 -22.76
C THR A 82 -19.63 -2.56 -22.16
N GLY A 83 -19.48 -3.27 -21.05
CA GLY A 83 -20.59 -3.79 -20.25
C GLY A 83 -21.15 -2.72 -19.30
N SER A 84 -22.22 -3.03 -18.59
CA SER A 84 -22.72 -2.16 -17.51
C SER A 84 -21.79 -2.21 -16.31
N ASN A 85 -21.69 -1.09 -15.57
CA ASN A 85 -20.90 -1.01 -14.35
C ASN A 85 -21.74 -1.41 -13.14
N GLN A 86 -21.23 -2.34 -12.32
CA GLN A 86 -21.80 -2.72 -11.04
C GLN A 86 -21.03 -2.07 -9.92
N THR A 87 -21.72 -1.32 -9.04
CA THR A 87 -21.10 -0.71 -7.85
C THR A 87 -20.85 -1.77 -6.78
N THR A 88 -19.61 -1.86 -6.31
CA THR A 88 -19.17 -2.78 -5.25
C THR A 88 -18.80 -2.07 -3.96
N SER A 89 -18.59 -0.76 -4.01
CA SER A 89 -18.12 0.08 -2.89
C SER A 89 -16.75 -0.35 -2.32
N ARG A 90 -15.99 -1.16 -3.06
CA ARG A 90 -14.63 -1.56 -2.70
C ARG A 90 -13.63 -0.76 -3.52
N THR A 91 -12.75 -0.02 -2.86
CA THR A 91 -11.80 0.92 -3.50
C THR A 91 -10.89 0.27 -4.55
N LEU A 92 -10.55 -1.02 -4.35
CA LEU A 92 -9.67 -1.78 -5.25
C LEU A 92 -10.40 -2.33 -6.49
N ASP A 93 -11.72 -2.27 -6.51
CA ASP A 93 -12.50 -2.63 -7.68
C ASP A 93 -12.57 -1.42 -8.61
N VAL A 94 -12.10 -1.59 -9.82
CA VAL A 94 -11.95 -0.51 -10.80
C VAL A 94 -12.53 -0.94 -12.15
N SER A 95 -13.44 -0.16 -12.71
CA SER A 95 -13.93 -0.36 -14.07
C SER A 95 -13.35 0.69 -15.01
N LEU A 96 -13.23 0.32 -16.28
CA LEU A 96 -12.78 1.21 -17.36
C LEU A 96 -13.99 1.67 -18.17
N ALA A 97 -14.25 2.98 -18.15
CA ALA A 97 -15.32 3.60 -18.94
C ALA A 97 -14.78 4.03 -20.30
N GLY A 98 -14.76 3.12 -21.28
CA GLY A 98 -14.21 3.32 -22.62
C GLY A 98 -13.33 2.18 -23.08
N ASP A 99 -12.49 2.43 -24.09
CA ASP A 99 -11.63 1.42 -24.69
C ASP A 99 -10.32 1.23 -23.93
N GLY A 100 -9.68 0.06 -24.05
CA GLY A 100 -8.39 -0.31 -23.45
C GLY A 100 -8.46 -1.51 -22.52
N PHE A 101 -7.32 -1.90 -21.96
CA PHE A 101 -7.16 -3.08 -21.10
C PHE A 101 -6.16 -2.76 -19.99
N PHE A 102 -6.35 -3.38 -18.82
CA PHE A 102 -5.37 -3.38 -17.75
C PHE A 102 -4.20 -4.30 -18.12
N PRO A 103 -2.96 -3.81 -18.19
CA PRO A 103 -1.78 -4.64 -18.35
C PRO A 103 -1.46 -5.34 -17.04
N VAL A 104 -1.47 -6.66 -17.05
CA VAL A 104 -1.12 -7.51 -15.91
C VAL A 104 0.00 -8.45 -16.29
N ALA A 105 0.87 -8.77 -15.37
CA ALA A 105 2.05 -9.54 -15.72
C ALA A 105 2.55 -10.43 -14.58
N THR A 106 3.29 -11.49 -14.97
CA THR A 106 4.13 -12.27 -14.06
C THR A 106 5.61 -11.95 -14.31
N ILE A 107 6.41 -11.93 -13.24
CA ILE A 107 7.84 -11.62 -13.35
C ILE A 107 8.58 -12.78 -13.98
N LYS A 108 9.34 -12.52 -15.04
CA LYS A 108 10.25 -13.49 -15.69
C LYS A 108 11.67 -13.36 -15.20
N ASP A 109 12.12 -12.11 -15.01
CA ASP A 109 13.50 -11.79 -14.66
C ASP A 109 13.55 -10.81 -13.49
N LEU A 110 13.89 -11.34 -12.31
CA LEU A 110 14.03 -10.57 -11.07
C LEU A 110 15.19 -9.56 -11.10
N GLN A 111 16.14 -9.69 -12.03
CA GLN A 111 17.24 -8.72 -12.18
C GLN A 111 16.76 -7.42 -12.85
N ARG A 112 15.64 -7.50 -13.58
CA ARG A 112 15.07 -6.36 -14.31
C ARG A 112 13.93 -5.69 -13.56
N VAL A 113 13.29 -6.39 -12.62
CA VAL A 113 12.17 -5.89 -11.85
C VAL A 113 12.60 -5.76 -10.39
N ASN A 114 12.81 -4.53 -9.94
CA ASN A 114 13.34 -4.25 -8.61
C ASN A 114 12.21 -4.12 -7.58
N ILE A 115 11.74 -5.26 -7.08
CA ILE A 115 10.66 -5.36 -6.08
C ILE A 115 11.19 -5.58 -4.66
N ASP A 116 10.35 -5.31 -3.67
CA ASP A 116 10.64 -5.68 -2.28
C ASP A 116 10.69 -7.21 -2.14
N LEU A 117 11.86 -7.74 -1.78
CA LEU A 117 12.11 -9.18 -1.57
C LEU A 117 12.66 -9.43 -0.17
N GLY A 118 11.84 -9.97 0.71
CA GLY A 118 12.25 -10.23 2.09
C GLY A 118 12.73 -8.95 2.79
N ASN A 119 14.05 -8.89 3.10
CA ASN A 119 14.66 -7.72 3.75
C ASN A 119 15.26 -6.70 2.77
N GLN A 120 15.14 -6.93 1.46
CA GLN A 120 15.60 -5.98 0.44
C GLN A 120 14.45 -5.14 -0.06
N LEU A 121 14.62 -3.82 0.03
CA LEU A 121 13.66 -2.85 -0.50
C LEU A 121 13.97 -2.57 -1.97
N GLY A 122 12.94 -2.64 -2.82
CA GLY A 122 13.01 -2.29 -4.23
C GLY A 122 12.37 -0.92 -4.51
N ASP A 123 12.72 -0.29 -5.61
CA ASP A 123 12.09 0.94 -6.09
C ASP A 123 10.85 0.69 -6.94
N ASN A 124 10.48 -0.58 -7.13
CA ASN A 124 9.35 -1.09 -7.91
C ASN A 124 9.44 -0.81 -9.41
N LYS A 125 10.58 -0.32 -9.90
CA LYS A 125 10.83 0.01 -11.31
C LYS A 125 11.19 -1.23 -12.13
N ILE A 126 10.85 -1.17 -13.42
CA ILE A 126 11.27 -2.17 -14.40
C ILE A 126 12.42 -1.58 -15.22
N ASN A 127 13.58 -2.19 -15.11
CA ASN A 127 14.78 -1.76 -15.85
C ASN A 127 14.70 -2.17 -17.34
N GLY A 128 14.49 -1.20 -18.21
CA GLY A 128 14.33 -1.41 -19.65
C GLY A 128 12.89 -1.70 -20.05
N SER A 129 12.68 -2.51 -21.09
CA SER A 129 11.33 -2.81 -21.59
C SER A 129 10.58 -3.80 -20.69
N ILE A 130 9.27 -3.60 -20.56
CA ILE A 130 8.37 -4.38 -19.69
C ILE A 130 8.33 -5.85 -20.12
N ASP A 131 8.24 -6.12 -21.41
CA ASP A 131 8.11 -7.47 -22.00
C ASP A 131 9.34 -8.35 -21.80
N ARG A 132 10.52 -7.74 -21.58
CA ARG A 132 11.75 -8.48 -21.25
C ARG A 132 11.84 -8.88 -19.79
N GLY A 133 11.30 -8.05 -18.90
CA GLY A 133 11.28 -8.33 -17.46
C GLY A 133 10.07 -9.18 -17.03
N MET A 134 8.97 -9.09 -17.78
CA MET A 134 7.67 -9.63 -17.37
C MET A 134 6.94 -10.34 -18.52
N ASP A 135 6.07 -11.30 -18.20
CA ASP A 135 5.12 -11.90 -19.14
C ASP A 135 3.79 -11.16 -19.07
N LEU A 136 3.58 -10.29 -20.07
CA LEU A 136 2.41 -9.44 -20.14
C LEU A 136 1.17 -10.20 -20.62
N SER A 137 0.08 -9.93 -19.96
CA SER A 137 -1.28 -10.27 -20.37
C SER A 137 -2.18 -9.04 -20.14
N TYR A 138 -3.33 -9.02 -20.75
CA TYR A 138 -4.25 -7.90 -20.71
C TYR A 138 -5.61 -8.35 -20.21
N THR A 139 -6.27 -7.56 -19.38
CA THR A 139 -7.57 -7.91 -18.83
C THR A 139 -8.52 -6.71 -18.77
N ARG A 140 -9.81 -6.99 -18.81
CA ARG A 140 -10.87 -6.02 -18.50
C ARG A 140 -11.42 -6.23 -17.08
N ALA A 141 -11.04 -7.32 -16.42
CA ALA A 141 -11.42 -7.56 -15.05
C ALA A 141 -10.64 -6.64 -14.12
N GLY A 142 -11.33 -5.76 -13.41
CA GLY A 142 -10.73 -4.77 -12.53
C GLY A 142 -10.84 -5.10 -11.04
N ASN A 143 -11.04 -6.37 -10.68
CA ASN A 143 -11.10 -6.85 -9.30
C ASN A 143 -9.69 -7.11 -8.76
N PHE A 144 -9.03 -6.04 -8.33
CA PHE A 144 -7.67 -6.12 -7.80
C PHE A 144 -7.64 -6.41 -6.31
N TYR A 145 -6.50 -6.95 -5.86
CA TYR A 145 -6.19 -7.29 -4.47
C TYR A 145 -4.83 -6.71 -4.09
N LEU A 146 -4.56 -6.64 -2.79
CA LEU A 146 -3.22 -6.35 -2.28
C LEU A 146 -2.59 -7.67 -1.83
N ASP A 147 -1.33 -7.88 -2.20
CA ASP A 147 -0.52 -8.96 -1.64
C ASP A 147 0.00 -8.60 -0.23
N ASP A 148 0.75 -9.50 0.38
CA ASP A 148 1.37 -9.34 1.70
C ASP A 148 2.42 -8.21 1.77
N ARG A 149 2.86 -7.69 0.63
CA ARG A 149 3.83 -6.60 0.49
C ARG A 149 3.18 -5.29 0.00
N GLY A 150 1.87 -5.31 -0.23
CA GLY A 150 1.11 -4.15 -0.69
C GLY A 150 1.10 -3.93 -2.20
N TYR A 151 1.52 -4.89 -3.03
CA TYR A 151 1.40 -4.79 -4.48
C TYR A 151 -0.04 -5.03 -4.95
N LEU A 152 -0.45 -4.29 -5.97
CA LEU A 152 -1.73 -4.52 -6.65
C LEU A 152 -1.61 -5.76 -7.55
N VAL A 153 -2.44 -6.76 -7.27
CA VAL A 153 -2.46 -8.04 -7.98
C VAL A 153 -3.87 -8.43 -8.39
N THR A 154 -3.98 -9.30 -9.40
CA THR A 154 -5.25 -9.97 -9.77
C THR A 154 -5.54 -11.14 -8.84
N SER A 155 -6.74 -11.74 -8.94
CA SER A 155 -7.09 -12.99 -8.24
C SER A 155 -6.14 -14.15 -8.51
N ASP A 156 -5.47 -14.16 -9.65
CA ASP A 156 -4.53 -15.20 -10.07
C ASP A 156 -3.07 -14.86 -9.68
N GLY A 157 -2.86 -13.78 -8.90
CA GLY A 157 -1.54 -13.36 -8.42
C GLY A 157 -0.66 -12.67 -9.47
N MET A 158 -1.24 -12.19 -10.58
CA MET A 158 -0.51 -11.39 -11.56
C MET A 158 -0.45 -9.94 -11.10
N PHE A 159 0.72 -9.31 -11.22
CA PHE A 159 0.93 -7.91 -10.84
C PHE A 159 0.29 -6.96 -11.86
N LEU A 160 -0.34 -5.90 -11.36
CA LEU A 160 -0.79 -4.79 -12.20
C LEU A 160 0.40 -3.92 -12.57
N VAL A 161 0.61 -3.76 -13.88
CA VAL A 161 1.70 -2.94 -14.42
C VAL A 161 1.20 -1.53 -14.67
N GLY A 162 2.01 -0.55 -14.27
CA GLY A 162 1.69 0.86 -14.45
C GLY A 162 2.94 1.72 -14.37
N GLU A 163 2.74 2.98 -14.02
CA GLU A 163 3.82 3.89 -13.64
C GLU A 163 3.96 3.90 -12.13
N THR A 164 5.19 3.73 -11.63
CA THR A 164 5.43 3.75 -10.18
C THR A 164 5.39 5.17 -9.61
N GLY A 165 5.02 5.31 -8.34
CA GLY A 165 5.33 6.50 -7.56
C GLY A 165 6.83 6.65 -7.34
N GLU A 166 7.29 7.87 -7.14
CA GLU A 166 8.70 8.11 -6.81
C GLU A 166 8.98 7.62 -5.39
N LYS A 167 9.67 6.48 -5.28
CA LYS A 167 10.05 5.82 -4.03
C LYS A 167 11.57 5.91 -3.86
N SER A 168 12.02 6.61 -2.83
CA SER A 168 13.44 6.71 -2.48
C SER A 168 13.80 5.59 -1.53
N ILE A 169 14.73 4.73 -1.93
CA ILE A 169 15.23 3.62 -1.10
C ILE A 169 16.38 4.12 -0.24
N PRO A 170 16.45 3.76 1.06
CA PRO A 170 17.58 4.06 1.91
C PRO A 170 18.88 3.47 1.34
N THR A 171 19.94 4.29 1.27
CA THR A 171 21.26 3.81 0.90
C THR A 171 21.90 3.02 2.04
N ASP A 172 22.83 2.10 1.74
CA ASP A 172 23.58 1.37 2.77
C ASP A 172 24.27 2.31 3.76
N ALA A 173 24.73 3.47 3.28
CA ALA A 173 25.31 4.50 4.12
C ALA A 173 24.27 5.12 5.09
N ALA A 174 23.04 5.33 4.64
CA ALA A 174 21.94 5.81 5.49
C ALA A 174 21.54 4.77 6.54
N ILE A 175 21.44 3.50 6.15
CA ILE A 175 21.16 2.38 7.06
C ILE A 175 22.26 2.24 8.11
N THR A 176 23.53 2.29 7.70
CA THR A 176 24.68 2.24 8.63
C THR A 176 24.65 3.39 9.62
N LYS A 177 24.36 4.60 9.16
CA LYS A 177 24.19 5.77 10.02
C LYS A 177 23.05 5.60 11.01
N SER A 178 21.88 5.19 10.53
CA SER A 178 20.72 4.92 11.39
C SER A 178 21.04 3.91 12.49
N ASN A 179 21.65 2.78 12.14
CA ASN A 179 22.05 1.76 13.11
C ASN A 179 23.05 2.31 14.15
N ALA A 180 24.01 3.15 13.74
CA ALA A 180 24.93 3.80 14.67
C ALA A 180 24.19 4.74 15.63
N ALA A 181 23.22 5.51 15.14
CA ALA A 181 22.39 6.38 15.95
C ALA A 181 21.53 5.62 16.96
N LEU A 182 20.86 4.55 16.54
CA LEU A 182 20.05 3.70 17.43
C LEU A 182 20.89 3.00 18.49
N ASN A 183 22.11 2.57 18.16
CA ASN A 183 23.06 2.04 19.13
C ASN A 183 23.50 3.09 20.16
N ALA A 184 23.77 4.33 19.72
CA ALA A 184 24.12 5.43 20.62
C ALA A 184 22.96 5.73 21.60
N ILE A 185 21.72 5.77 21.12
CA ILE A 185 20.52 5.93 21.96
C ILE A 185 20.40 4.79 22.97
N THR A 186 20.56 3.54 22.53
CA THR A 186 20.50 2.36 23.41
C THR A 186 21.52 2.43 24.52
N ASN A 187 22.74 2.85 24.22
CA ASN A 187 23.80 3.06 25.20
C ASN A 187 23.48 4.19 26.17
N PHE A 188 22.81 5.23 25.72
CA PHE A 188 22.42 6.39 26.57
C PHE A 188 21.22 6.07 27.46
N ASN A 189 20.31 5.20 27.09
CA ASN A 189 19.08 4.91 27.85
C ASN A 189 19.34 4.45 29.29
N THR A 190 20.41 3.69 29.54
CA THR A 190 20.76 3.24 30.92
C THR A 190 21.25 4.38 31.80
N PRO A 191 22.26 5.20 31.41
CA PRO A 191 22.64 6.41 32.15
C PRO A 191 21.49 7.39 32.37
N PHE A 192 20.62 7.60 31.36
CA PHE A 192 19.46 8.47 31.44
C PHE A 192 18.45 7.97 32.48
N LYS A 193 18.16 6.69 32.50
CA LYS A 193 17.28 6.08 33.52
C LYS A 193 17.86 6.22 34.92
N ASN A 194 19.15 5.88 35.10
CA ASN A 194 19.84 5.99 36.40
C ASN A 194 19.83 7.44 36.93
N MET A 195 20.03 8.41 36.05
CA MET A 195 19.96 9.83 36.38
C MET A 195 18.56 10.25 36.83
N ASN A 196 17.50 9.84 36.11
CA ASN A 196 16.12 10.11 36.48
C ASN A 196 15.74 9.50 37.83
N ASP A 197 16.15 8.27 38.09
CA ASP A 197 15.83 7.58 39.32
C ASP A 197 16.57 8.26 40.52
N SER A 198 17.83 8.64 40.32
CA SER A 198 18.64 9.35 41.33
C SER A 198 18.10 10.75 41.61
N LEU A 199 17.66 11.47 40.57
CA LEU A 199 17.04 12.80 40.71
C LEU A 199 15.72 12.74 41.49
N LYS A 200 14.88 11.74 41.25
CA LYS A 200 13.64 11.52 42.03
C LYS A 200 13.94 11.30 43.52
N LEU A 201 14.97 10.50 43.82
CA LEU A 201 15.35 10.25 45.19
C LEU A 201 15.90 11.51 45.86
N ALA A 202 16.73 12.28 45.16
CA ALA A 202 17.25 13.56 45.67
C ALA A 202 16.13 14.56 45.90
N THR A 203 15.21 14.71 44.96
CA THR A 203 14.04 15.61 45.06
C THR A 203 13.14 15.21 46.23
N LYS A 204 12.84 13.90 46.36
CA LYS A 204 12.03 13.41 47.48
C LYS A 204 12.69 13.70 48.81
N SER A 205 14.00 13.39 48.96
CA SER A 205 14.71 13.62 50.21
C SER A 205 14.88 15.12 50.57
N ALA A 206 14.97 16.00 49.57
CA ALA A 206 14.94 17.44 49.77
C ALA A 206 13.60 17.91 50.31
N ASN A 207 12.49 17.42 49.79
CA ASN A 207 11.15 17.73 50.31
C ASN A 207 10.94 17.17 51.72
N ASP A 208 11.41 15.95 51.97
CA ASP A 208 11.30 15.32 53.31
C ASP A 208 12.12 16.14 54.33
N LEU A 209 13.32 16.63 53.96
CA LEU A 209 14.14 17.49 54.78
C LEU A 209 13.47 18.84 55.03
N MET A 210 12.86 19.46 54.03
CA MET A 210 12.13 20.71 54.18
C MET A 210 10.94 20.55 55.15
N ASN A 211 10.20 19.45 55.03
CA ASN A 211 9.11 19.14 55.98
C ASN A 211 9.62 18.93 57.38
N ALA A 212 10.77 18.27 57.60
CA ALA A 212 11.39 18.10 58.91
C ALA A 212 11.87 19.42 59.50
N TYR A 213 12.40 20.33 58.67
CA TYR A 213 12.73 21.71 59.09
C TYR A 213 11.50 22.47 59.60
N ASN A 214 10.40 22.42 58.88
CA ASN A 214 9.16 23.08 59.26
C ASN A 214 8.60 22.49 60.56
N GLN A 215 8.60 21.18 60.73
CA GLN A 215 8.14 20.50 61.97
C GLN A 215 9.02 20.88 63.17
N TYR A 216 10.36 20.96 62.98
CA TYR A 216 11.25 21.42 64.04
C TYR A 216 11.00 22.88 64.38
N SER A 217 10.85 23.78 63.40
CA SER A 217 10.56 25.19 63.61
C SER A 217 9.27 25.40 64.41
N ASP A 218 8.21 24.66 64.07
CA ASP A 218 6.91 24.71 64.77
C ASP A 218 7.05 24.20 66.21
N ALA A 219 7.69 23.05 66.42
CA ALA A 219 7.91 22.48 67.74
C ALA A 219 8.80 23.39 68.61
N PHE A 220 9.83 24.01 68.04
CA PHE A 220 10.70 24.98 68.70
C PHE A 220 9.90 26.21 69.11
N SER A 221 9.06 26.76 68.26
CA SER A 221 8.23 27.94 68.55
C SER A 221 7.25 27.70 69.67
N VAL A 222 6.68 26.52 69.79
CA VAL A 222 5.80 26.13 70.92
C VAL A 222 6.57 26.00 72.20
N TRP A 223 7.75 25.33 72.19
CA TRP A 223 8.64 25.20 73.35
C TRP A 223 9.15 26.54 73.88
N GLU A 224 9.45 27.48 72.97
CA GLU A 224 9.87 28.82 73.31
C GLU A 224 8.76 29.64 73.95
N LYS A 225 7.51 29.56 73.43
CA LYS A 225 6.35 30.24 74.02
C LYS A 225 5.99 29.74 75.37
N GLU A 226 6.29 28.48 75.70
CA GLU A 226 6.06 27.89 77.01
C GLU A 226 7.19 28.23 78.05
N GLY A 227 8.17 29.07 77.67
CA GLY A 227 9.27 29.53 78.58
C GLY A 227 10.43 28.56 78.61
N LYS A 228 10.63 27.72 77.61
CA LYS A 228 11.76 26.80 77.45
C LYS A 228 11.89 25.78 78.60
N PRO A 229 10.84 25.01 78.89
CA PRO A 229 10.88 23.99 79.93
C PRO A 229 11.93 22.93 79.66
N ALA A 230 12.62 22.42 80.69
CA ALA A 230 13.61 21.34 80.56
C ALA A 230 12.96 19.92 80.46
N THR A 231 11.66 19.81 80.69
CA THR A 231 10.86 18.58 80.66
C THR A 231 9.42 18.93 80.26
N GLY A 232 8.69 17.98 79.74
CA GLY A 232 7.27 18.18 79.37
C GLY A 232 7.00 17.82 77.87
N SER A 233 5.75 17.98 77.46
CA SER A 233 5.32 17.58 76.12
C SER A 233 5.91 18.40 75.00
N SER A 234 6.09 19.73 75.17
CA SER A 234 6.73 20.63 74.23
C SER A 234 8.21 20.37 74.09
N PHE A 235 8.91 20.06 75.16
CA PHE A 235 10.33 19.67 75.15
C PHE A 235 10.50 18.36 74.38
N LEU A 236 9.74 17.36 74.70
CA LEU A 236 9.73 16.04 73.97
C LEU A 236 9.40 16.20 72.51
N ALA A 237 8.41 17.01 72.16
CA ALA A 237 8.05 17.28 70.78
C ALA A 237 9.25 17.93 69.97
N LYS A 238 9.92 18.92 70.59
CA LYS A 238 11.10 19.56 69.99
C LYS A 238 12.27 18.58 69.83
N GLU A 239 12.56 17.75 70.84
CA GLU A 239 13.64 16.75 70.77
C GLU A 239 13.36 15.69 69.69
N ASN A 240 12.10 15.20 69.57
CA ASN A 240 11.68 14.27 68.55
C ASN A 240 11.80 14.88 67.14
N ALA A 241 11.37 16.14 66.96
CA ALA A 241 11.48 16.85 65.69
C ALA A 241 12.96 17.10 65.33
N SER A 242 13.82 17.42 66.32
CA SER A 242 15.28 17.54 66.09
C SER A 242 15.92 16.22 65.63
N ALA A 243 15.55 15.10 66.26
CA ALA A 243 16.06 13.79 65.84
C ALA A 243 15.58 13.39 64.44
N ALA A 244 14.30 13.68 64.11
CA ALA A 244 13.77 13.46 62.77
C ALA A 244 14.50 14.32 61.75
N LEU A 245 14.79 15.59 62.04
CA LEU A 245 15.53 16.48 61.16
C LEU A 245 16.95 15.96 60.88
N GLU A 246 17.69 15.50 61.89
CA GLU A 246 19.02 14.93 61.71
C GLU A 246 18.98 13.64 60.85
N THR A 247 17.97 12.79 61.04
CA THR A 247 17.79 11.56 60.26
C THR A 247 17.52 11.88 58.78
N THR A 248 16.56 12.76 58.50
CA THR A 248 16.24 13.17 57.13
C THR A 248 17.38 13.90 56.45
N ARG A 249 18.17 14.68 57.17
CA ARG A 249 19.37 15.32 56.67
C ARG A 249 20.44 14.31 56.27
N GLY A 250 20.66 13.26 57.06
CA GLY A 250 21.59 12.18 56.72
C GLY A 250 21.14 11.43 55.43
N GLN A 251 19.89 11.18 55.30
CA GLN A 251 19.30 10.57 54.07
C GLN A 251 19.44 11.49 52.86
N PHE A 252 19.17 12.78 53.03
CA PHE A 252 19.35 13.79 51.97
C PHE A 252 20.78 13.85 51.50
N THR A 253 21.75 13.97 52.40
CA THR A 253 23.19 14.02 52.07
C THR A 253 23.63 12.76 51.32
N SER A 254 23.17 11.58 51.74
CA SER A 254 23.48 10.32 51.06
C SER A 254 22.89 10.27 49.65
N ASN A 255 21.63 10.69 49.48
CA ASN A 255 20.95 10.67 48.17
C ASN A 255 21.54 11.72 47.21
N VAL A 256 21.97 12.86 47.69
CA VAL A 256 22.67 13.87 46.86
C VAL A 256 24.06 13.39 46.46
N ALA A 257 24.82 12.76 47.34
CA ALA A 257 26.09 12.17 46.96
C ALA A 257 25.93 11.05 45.90
N ALA A 258 24.88 10.25 46.01
CA ALA A 258 24.53 9.26 44.97
C ALA A 258 24.14 9.93 43.63
N PHE A 259 23.43 11.05 43.71
CA PHE A 259 23.07 11.84 42.51
C PHE A 259 24.33 12.43 41.84
N ASP A 260 25.28 13.01 42.60
CA ASP A 260 26.52 13.55 42.06
C ASP A 260 27.38 12.49 41.36
N ASN A 261 27.40 11.26 41.86
CA ASN A 261 28.13 10.15 41.25
C ASN A 261 27.49 9.75 39.88
N VAL A 262 26.18 9.63 39.82
CA VAL A 262 25.45 9.28 38.58
C VAL A 262 25.52 10.41 37.55
N LEU A 263 25.60 11.64 37.99
CA LEU A 263 25.67 12.83 37.15
C LEU A 263 26.91 12.86 36.27
N GLY A 264 28.08 12.45 36.80
CA GLY A 264 29.33 12.35 36.04
C GLY A 264 29.21 11.39 34.87
N ASP A 265 28.67 10.20 35.13
CA ASP A 265 28.45 9.18 34.12
C ASP A 265 27.38 9.63 33.10
N PHE A 266 26.32 10.27 33.55
CA PHE A 266 25.29 10.82 32.70
C PHE A 266 25.84 11.91 31.75
N ASN A 267 26.61 12.89 32.27
CA ASN A 267 27.23 13.95 31.46
C ASN A 267 28.19 13.39 30.42
N THR A 268 28.95 12.36 30.76
CA THR A 268 29.85 11.67 29.81
C THR A 268 29.05 11.00 28.69
N SER A 269 28.01 10.27 29.04
CA SER A 269 27.14 9.58 28.11
C SER A 269 26.35 10.54 27.21
N LEU A 270 25.91 11.68 27.77
CA LEU A 270 25.19 12.71 27.04
C LEU A 270 26.12 13.46 26.07
N THR A 271 27.37 13.70 26.44
CA THR A 271 28.39 14.30 25.58
C THR A 271 28.70 13.35 24.38
N SER A 272 28.81 12.04 24.65
CA SER A 272 29.02 11.05 23.65
C SER A 272 27.81 11.00 22.65
N LEU A 273 26.58 10.91 23.17
CA LEU A 273 25.37 10.95 22.38
C LEU A 273 25.30 12.21 21.51
N ASN A 274 25.64 13.39 22.08
CA ASN A 274 25.63 14.64 21.34
C ASN A 274 26.70 14.69 20.23
N GLY A 275 27.87 14.09 20.45
CA GLY A 275 28.89 13.90 19.40
C GLY A 275 28.38 13.02 18.24
N ASP A 276 27.73 11.93 18.58
CA ASP A 276 27.12 11.01 17.61
C ASP A 276 25.96 11.70 16.86
N ILE A 277 25.07 12.43 17.56
CA ILE A 277 23.96 13.20 16.99
C ILE A 277 24.44 14.38 16.12
N GLY A 278 25.51 15.07 16.51
CA GLY A 278 26.07 16.19 15.77
C GLY A 278 26.43 15.85 14.31
N SER A 279 26.75 14.59 14.05
CA SER A 279 26.97 14.07 12.70
C SER A 279 25.69 13.99 11.85
N TYR A 280 24.50 14.16 12.45
CA TYR A 280 23.18 14.01 11.81
C TYR A 280 22.39 15.33 11.67
N ASN A 281 22.96 16.47 12.05
CA ASN A 281 22.31 17.79 11.95
C ASN A 281 21.06 18.00 12.84
N VAL A 282 20.90 17.24 13.93
CA VAL A 282 19.75 17.31 14.85
C VAL A 282 20.11 17.97 16.18
N ALA A 283 21.32 18.48 16.33
CA ALA A 283 22.00 18.77 17.61
C ALA A 283 21.56 20.06 18.35
N ALA A 284 20.79 20.96 17.78
CA ALA A 284 20.54 22.28 18.40
C ALA A 284 19.78 22.24 19.75
N PRO A 285 18.68 21.47 19.91
CA PRO A 285 17.91 21.47 21.17
C PRO A 285 18.64 20.86 22.36
N ILE A 286 19.49 19.86 22.14
CA ILE A 286 20.17 19.14 23.23
C ILE A 286 21.33 19.95 23.79
N ASN A 287 22.07 20.68 22.96
CA ASN A 287 23.16 21.55 23.41
C ASN A 287 22.68 22.68 24.30
N ASP A 288 21.53 23.28 24.03
CA ASP A 288 20.96 24.34 24.85
C ASP A 288 20.51 23.81 26.21
N ILE A 289 19.92 22.61 26.26
CA ILE A 289 19.53 21.96 27.51
C ILE A 289 20.75 21.59 28.34
N LEU A 290 21.83 21.09 27.73
CA LEU A 290 23.09 20.77 28.40
C LEU A 290 23.73 21.98 29.09
N SER A 291 23.73 23.13 28.41
CA SER A 291 24.32 24.36 28.98
C SER A 291 23.51 24.86 30.18
N GLN A 292 22.18 24.75 30.13
CA GLN A 292 21.27 25.09 31.22
C GLN A 292 21.47 24.16 32.44
N MET A 293 21.58 22.85 32.19
CA MET A 293 21.84 21.85 33.24
C MET A 293 23.17 22.08 33.94
N SER A 294 24.23 22.37 33.21
CA SER A 294 25.55 22.66 33.79
C SER A 294 25.51 23.88 34.70
N THR A 295 24.73 24.90 34.37
CA THR A 295 24.55 26.09 35.19
C THR A 295 23.75 25.81 36.46
N SER A 296 22.68 25.05 36.37
CA SER A 296 21.86 24.65 37.52
C SER A 296 22.62 23.75 38.49
N LEU A 297 23.54 22.95 37.98
CA LEU A 297 24.35 22.04 38.78
C LEU A 297 25.34 22.75 39.69
N SER A 298 25.99 23.83 39.23
CA SER A 298 26.92 24.61 40.02
C SER A 298 26.24 25.24 41.25
N VAL A 299 24.95 25.49 41.17
CA VAL A 299 24.12 25.98 42.28
C VAL A 299 23.84 24.87 43.31
N LEU A 300 23.59 23.62 42.84
CA LEU A 300 23.32 22.48 43.72
C LEU A 300 24.53 22.06 44.57
N THR A 301 25.74 22.10 44.01
CA THR A 301 26.95 21.65 44.71
C THR A 301 27.47 22.64 45.76
N GLY A 302 26.99 23.87 45.76
CA GLY A 302 27.50 24.97 46.66
C GLY A 302 26.65 25.28 47.90
N GLN A 303 25.40 24.79 47.99
CA GLN A 303 24.42 25.29 48.96
C GLN A 303 23.75 24.21 49.82
N TYR A 304 24.52 23.31 50.43
CA TYR A 304 23.92 22.44 51.46
C TYR A 304 23.81 23.20 52.79
N PRO A 305 22.62 23.37 53.37
CA PRO A 305 22.50 23.99 54.68
C PRO A 305 23.21 23.14 55.73
N ASN A 306 24.15 23.73 56.41
CA ASN A 306 24.76 23.15 57.62
C ASN A 306 23.66 22.97 58.63
N GLY A 307 23.31 21.75 59.00
CA GLY A 307 22.15 21.45 59.85
C GLY A 307 22.16 22.30 61.18
N VAL A 308 21.05 22.18 61.89
CA VAL A 308 20.90 22.80 63.17
C VAL A 308 22.01 22.25 64.09
N GLN A 309 23.10 23.02 64.21
CA GLN A 309 24.24 22.65 65.08
C GLN A 309 23.94 22.89 66.54
N ASP A 310 22.98 23.78 66.84
CA ASP A 310 22.58 24.12 68.22
C ASP A 310 21.05 23.88 68.36
N LYS A 311 20.68 22.84 69.10
CA LYS A 311 19.28 22.47 69.41
C LYS A 311 18.55 23.48 70.25
N THR A 312 19.25 24.54 70.72
CA THR A 312 18.72 25.67 71.52
C THR A 312 18.35 26.89 70.69
N GLN A 313 18.64 26.84 69.38
CA GLN A 313 18.37 27.90 68.40
C GLN A 313 17.28 27.51 67.44
N PRO A 314 16.43 28.46 66.95
CA PRO A 314 15.51 28.22 65.86
C PRO A 314 16.25 27.91 64.55
N VAL A 315 15.54 27.26 63.58
CA VAL A 315 16.07 27.13 62.24
C VAL A 315 16.28 28.52 61.64
N SER A 316 17.45 28.76 61.07
CA SER A 316 17.75 30.02 60.41
C SER A 316 16.83 30.24 59.21
N THR A 317 16.32 31.47 59.07
CA THR A 317 15.55 31.86 57.87
C THR A 317 16.37 31.74 56.61
N THR A 318 17.70 31.85 56.70
CA THR A 318 18.65 31.67 55.60
C THR A 318 18.71 30.20 55.18
N ASP A 319 18.70 29.25 56.12
CA ASP A 319 18.71 27.80 55.82
C ASP A 319 17.41 27.37 55.18
N GLN A 320 16.27 27.94 55.61
CA GLN A 320 14.98 27.68 55.02
C GLN A 320 14.85 28.23 53.59
N ALA A 321 15.39 29.42 53.32
CA ALA A 321 15.48 29.98 51.98
C ALA A 321 16.36 29.14 51.06
N SER A 322 17.53 28.70 51.52
CA SER A 322 18.44 27.81 50.77
C SER A 322 17.81 26.46 50.42
N MET A 323 16.96 25.91 51.30
CA MET A 323 16.21 24.68 51.01
C MET A 323 15.14 24.87 49.94
N ASN A 324 14.44 26.01 49.96
CA ASN A 324 13.45 26.32 48.91
C ASN A 324 14.14 26.49 47.57
N ASP A 325 15.28 27.16 47.50
CA ASP A 325 16.08 27.32 46.29
C ASP A 325 16.56 25.97 45.75
N LEU A 326 17.00 25.08 46.63
CA LEU A 326 17.43 23.74 46.31
C LEU A 326 16.27 22.90 45.72
N VAL A 327 15.09 22.90 46.36
CA VAL A 327 13.90 22.18 45.86
C VAL A 327 13.47 22.73 44.48
N SER A 328 13.55 24.06 44.32
CA SER A 328 13.25 24.72 43.05
C SER A 328 14.23 24.32 41.93
N ALA A 329 15.54 24.27 42.28
CA ALA A 329 16.57 23.83 41.33
C ALA A 329 16.41 22.36 40.93
N LEU A 330 16.14 21.45 41.87
CA LEU A 330 15.87 20.02 41.58
C LEU A 330 14.59 19.84 40.71
N SER A 331 13.57 20.66 40.93
CA SER A 331 12.35 20.64 40.11
C SER A 331 12.63 21.13 38.69
N SER A 332 13.44 22.18 38.53
CA SER A 332 13.89 22.65 37.21
C SER A 332 14.69 21.57 36.48
N TYR A 333 15.57 20.87 37.19
CA TYR A 333 16.33 19.75 36.64
C TYR A 333 15.44 18.62 36.14
N SER A 334 14.35 18.32 36.86
CA SER A 334 13.37 17.32 36.43
C SER A 334 12.71 17.70 35.11
N LEU A 335 12.37 18.97 34.90
CA LEU A 335 11.83 19.48 33.64
C LEU A 335 12.84 19.38 32.48
N ASP A 336 14.11 19.63 32.75
CA ASP A 336 15.17 19.53 31.74
C ASP A 336 15.42 18.06 31.35
N MET A 337 15.35 17.13 32.29
CA MET A 337 15.39 15.68 31.99
C MET A 337 14.23 15.23 31.14
N GLU A 338 13.02 15.76 31.34
CA GLU A 338 11.89 15.49 30.50
C GLU A 338 12.10 15.97 29.04
N LYS A 339 12.63 17.18 28.86
CA LYS A 339 12.99 17.74 27.55
C LYS A 339 14.03 16.88 26.82
N ILE A 340 15.06 16.40 27.54
CA ILE A 340 16.07 15.49 26.99
C ILE A 340 15.38 14.20 26.52
N GLY A 341 14.48 13.62 27.33
CA GLY A 341 13.74 12.43 26.97
C GLY A 341 12.95 12.63 25.68
N GLN A 342 12.24 13.75 25.54
CA GLN A 342 11.50 14.10 24.32
C GLN A 342 12.43 14.26 23.10
N ALA A 343 13.60 14.91 23.28
CA ALA A 343 14.58 15.08 22.22
C ALA A 343 15.19 13.74 21.76
N VAL A 344 15.46 12.83 22.69
CA VAL A 344 15.96 11.47 22.38
C VAL A 344 14.93 10.67 21.57
N VAL A 345 13.65 10.70 21.96
CA VAL A 345 12.57 10.07 21.19
C VAL A 345 12.45 10.67 19.79
N GLY A 346 12.53 11.99 19.66
CA GLY A 346 12.52 12.67 18.36
C GLY A 346 13.69 12.25 17.47
N PHE A 347 14.86 12.01 18.07
CA PHE A 347 16.04 11.53 17.37
C PHE A 347 15.91 10.04 16.96
N GLU A 348 15.36 9.20 17.83
CA GLU A 348 15.05 7.80 17.54
C GLU A 348 14.14 7.69 16.32
N ASN A 349 13.02 8.41 16.31
CA ASN A 349 12.10 8.47 15.18
C ASN A 349 12.80 8.95 13.89
N SER A 350 13.70 9.94 14.00
CA SER A 350 14.46 10.43 12.86
C SER A 350 15.46 9.41 12.33
N ALA A 351 16.12 8.67 13.23
CA ALA A 351 17.05 7.60 12.88
C ALA A 351 16.32 6.42 12.20
N GLU A 352 15.16 6.00 12.73
CA GLU A 352 14.32 4.96 12.14
C GLU A 352 13.79 5.37 10.76
N SER A 353 13.44 6.63 10.57
CA SER A 353 12.98 7.14 9.27
C SER A 353 14.01 7.00 8.15
N LEU A 354 15.32 6.97 8.49
CA LEU A 354 16.40 6.73 7.53
C LEU A 354 16.46 5.28 7.02
N GLN A 355 15.80 4.34 7.70
CA GLN A 355 15.70 2.94 7.28
C GLN A 355 14.43 2.66 6.46
N SER A 356 13.48 3.58 6.48
CA SER A 356 12.20 3.43 5.80
C SER A 356 12.25 4.05 4.39
N PRO A 357 11.61 3.42 3.39
CA PRO A 357 11.50 4.04 2.08
C PRO A 357 10.67 5.33 2.20
N ASN A 358 11.15 6.38 1.55
CA ASN A 358 10.42 7.66 1.49
C ASN A 358 9.68 7.77 0.16
N TRP A 359 8.37 7.97 0.22
CA TRP A 359 7.51 8.19 -0.93
C TRP A 359 7.32 9.68 -1.18
N SER A 360 7.42 10.09 -2.43
CA SER A 360 7.15 11.46 -2.82
C SER A 360 5.68 11.64 -3.28
N ASN A 361 5.29 12.88 -3.55
CA ASN A 361 4.00 13.20 -4.15
C ASN A 361 4.13 13.40 -5.67
N SER A 362 4.97 12.57 -6.31
CA SER A 362 5.21 12.58 -7.76
C SER A 362 5.28 11.15 -8.31
N LEU A 363 5.06 11.04 -9.60
CA LEU A 363 5.27 9.82 -10.37
C LEU A 363 6.74 9.75 -10.79
N SER A 364 7.26 8.53 -10.94
CA SER A 364 8.68 8.31 -11.28
C SER A 364 9.01 8.56 -12.76
N GLY A 365 8.01 8.54 -13.64
CA GLY A 365 8.21 8.55 -15.09
C GLY A 365 8.67 7.22 -15.67
N GLU A 366 8.70 6.15 -14.88
CA GLU A 366 9.18 4.82 -15.30
C GLU A 366 8.10 3.76 -15.08
N ALA A 367 8.10 2.75 -15.95
CA ALA A 367 7.21 1.60 -15.82
C ALA A 367 7.61 0.76 -14.63
N GLY A 368 6.61 0.19 -13.96
CA GLY A 368 6.84 -0.71 -12.84
C GLY A 368 5.57 -1.21 -12.19
N LEU A 369 5.70 -1.70 -10.96
CA LEU A 369 4.62 -2.27 -10.18
C LEU A 369 4.10 -1.25 -9.17
N ILE A 370 2.79 -1.19 -9.02
CA ILE A 370 2.14 -0.26 -8.09
C ILE A 370 2.08 -0.92 -6.71
N GLN A 371 2.72 -0.29 -5.73
CA GLN A 371 2.78 -0.76 -4.35
C GLN A 371 2.17 0.29 -3.40
N ILE A 372 1.21 -0.12 -2.58
CA ILE A 372 0.67 0.68 -1.48
C ILE A 372 1.36 0.21 -0.21
N PRO A 373 2.10 1.08 0.51
CA PRO A 373 2.75 0.69 1.76
C PRO A 373 1.73 0.12 2.76
N LEU A 374 2.09 -0.95 3.47
CA LEU A 374 1.22 -1.56 4.50
C LEU A 374 0.96 -0.62 5.68
N SER A 375 1.85 0.36 5.89
CA SER A 375 1.71 1.42 6.90
C SER A 375 0.76 2.55 6.48
N ALA A 376 0.21 2.52 5.25
CA ALA A 376 -0.71 3.53 4.78
C ALA A 376 -2.02 3.54 5.60
N LYS A 377 -2.42 4.72 6.10
CA LYS A 377 -3.66 4.89 6.86
C LYS A 377 -4.92 4.72 6.01
N SER A 378 -4.85 5.16 4.76
CA SER A 378 -5.93 5.05 3.79
C SER A 378 -5.38 5.21 2.38
N PHE A 379 -6.11 4.75 1.37
CA PHE A 379 -5.76 4.94 -0.04
C PHE A 379 -7.02 5.13 -0.88
N ASN A 380 -6.85 5.73 -2.05
CA ASN A 380 -7.90 5.87 -3.07
C ASN A 380 -7.31 5.79 -4.47
N ILE A 381 -8.15 5.45 -5.45
CA ILE A 381 -7.80 5.43 -6.87
C ILE A 381 -8.61 6.52 -7.57
N GLY A 382 -7.92 7.46 -8.21
CA GLY A 382 -8.52 8.55 -8.95
C GLY A 382 -9.01 8.14 -10.35
N PRO A 383 -9.85 8.93 -11.00
CA PRO A 383 -10.31 8.68 -12.36
C PRO A 383 -9.21 8.77 -13.42
N ASP A 384 -8.10 9.44 -13.09
CA ASP A 384 -6.86 9.51 -13.87
C ASP A 384 -5.92 8.31 -13.63
N GLY A 385 -6.34 7.34 -12.83
CA GLY A 385 -5.58 6.15 -12.51
C GLY A 385 -4.53 6.33 -11.42
N LYS A 386 -4.39 7.52 -10.83
CA LYS A 386 -3.46 7.72 -9.71
C LYS A 386 -3.93 7.01 -8.47
N VAL A 387 -3.04 6.21 -7.92
CA VAL A 387 -3.23 5.52 -6.64
C VAL A 387 -2.58 6.38 -5.57
N ASN A 388 -3.40 7.07 -4.80
CA ASN A 388 -2.96 7.95 -3.72
C ASN A 388 -3.13 7.23 -2.40
N PHE A 389 -2.23 7.48 -1.46
CA PHE A 389 -2.33 6.97 -0.09
C PHE A 389 -1.92 8.05 0.92
N VAL A 390 -2.40 7.91 2.15
CA VAL A 390 -2.00 8.77 3.28
C VAL A 390 -0.99 8.02 4.12
N ASP A 391 0.22 8.59 4.27
CA ASP A 391 1.29 8.01 5.06
C ASP A 391 1.01 8.10 6.58
N GLU A 392 1.89 7.54 7.42
CA GLU A 392 1.78 7.61 8.88
C GLU A 392 1.82 9.04 9.42
N GLY A 393 2.51 9.93 8.74
CA GLY A 393 2.58 11.36 9.05
C GLY A 393 1.32 12.15 8.64
N GLY A 394 0.33 11.50 7.98
CA GLY A 394 -0.87 12.16 7.47
C GLY A 394 -0.64 12.94 6.15
N GLN A 395 0.50 12.74 5.49
CA GLN A 395 0.81 13.34 4.20
C GLN A 395 0.23 12.52 3.06
N LEU A 396 -0.31 13.20 2.04
CA LEU A 396 -0.78 12.55 0.83
C LEU A 396 0.42 12.21 -0.06
N ARG A 397 0.54 10.94 -0.46
CA ARG A 397 1.60 10.39 -1.31
C ARG A 397 1.00 9.66 -2.50
N ILE A 398 1.81 9.47 -3.55
CA ILE A 398 1.41 8.73 -4.75
C ILE A 398 2.14 7.39 -4.76
N ALA A 399 1.37 6.28 -4.74
CA ALA A 399 1.87 4.93 -4.88
C ALA A 399 2.25 4.57 -6.33
N GLY A 400 1.54 5.18 -7.28
CA GLY A 400 1.73 4.99 -8.71
C GLY A 400 0.50 5.40 -9.49
N GLN A 401 0.54 5.14 -10.81
CA GLN A 401 -0.59 5.37 -11.70
C GLN A 401 -0.88 4.12 -12.52
N ILE A 402 -2.12 3.68 -12.49
CA ILE A 402 -2.60 2.60 -13.36
C ILE A 402 -2.50 3.09 -14.79
N ARG A 403 -1.83 2.32 -15.64
CA ARG A 403 -1.74 2.57 -17.08
C ARG A 403 -2.62 1.60 -17.84
N ILE A 404 -3.06 2.00 -19.02
CA ILE A 404 -4.00 1.25 -19.87
C ILE A 404 -3.31 0.94 -21.20
N ALA A 405 -3.42 -0.31 -21.63
CA ALA A 405 -3.01 -0.74 -22.97
C ALA A 405 -4.14 -0.53 -23.95
N ASN A 406 -3.87 0.10 -25.08
CA ASN A 406 -4.82 0.30 -26.17
C ASN A 406 -4.29 -0.33 -27.46
N PHE A 407 -5.12 -1.15 -28.12
CA PHE A 407 -4.77 -1.88 -29.33
C PHE A 407 -5.50 -1.30 -30.54
N ALA A 408 -4.79 -1.23 -31.67
CA ALA A 408 -5.40 -0.77 -32.92
C ALA A 408 -6.51 -1.70 -33.41
N ASN A 409 -6.44 -3.00 -33.09
CA ASN A 409 -7.45 -3.99 -33.40
C ASN A 409 -7.67 -4.91 -32.18
N GLU A 410 -8.61 -4.55 -31.31
CA GLU A 410 -8.96 -5.34 -30.13
C GLU A 410 -9.49 -6.75 -30.48
N GLY A 411 -10.20 -6.89 -31.64
CA GLY A 411 -10.69 -8.18 -32.12
C GLY A 411 -9.59 -9.16 -32.52
N GLY A 412 -8.35 -8.67 -32.68
CA GLY A 412 -7.20 -9.50 -32.96
C GLY A 412 -6.51 -10.09 -31.73
N LEU A 413 -6.94 -9.72 -30.52
CA LEU A 413 -6.40 -10.27 -29.27
C LEU A 413 -6.78 -11.73 -29.09
N GLU A 414 -5.85 -12.54 -28.60
CA GLU A 414 -6.07 -13.95 -28.30
C GLU A 414 -6.51 -14.15 -26.85
N LYS A 415 -7.63 -14.86 -26.64
CA LYS A 415 -8.10 -15.26 -25.31
C LYS A 415 -7.25 -16.41 -24.77
N VAL A 416 -6.64 -16.23 -23.63
CA VAL A 416 -5.78 -17.25 -22.96
C VAL A 416 -6.51 -17.99 -21.85
N GLY A 417 -7.71 -17.55 -21.48
CA GLY A 417 -8.47 -18.03 -20.32
C GLY A 417 -8.34 -17.07 -19.13
N GLY A 418 -9.15 -17.26 -18.07
CA GLY A 418 -9.12 -16.40 -16.88
C GLY A 418 -9.41 -14.91 -17.14
N ASN A 419 -10.18 -14.59 -18.20
CA ASN A 419 -10.42 -13.23 -18.69
C ASN A 419 -9.15 -12.47 -19.12
N LEU A 420 -8.10 -13.23 -19.48
CA LEU A 420 -6.85 -12.71 -19.98
C LEU A 420 -6.79 -12.75 -21.49
N PHE A 421 -6.18 -11.73 -22.06
CA PHE A 421 -5.89 -11.59 -23.48
C PHE A 421 -4.38 -11.47 -23.68
N LYS A 422 -3.88 -11.99 -24.80
CA LYS A 422 -2.51 -11.75 -25.28
C LYS A 422 -2.53 -11.02 -26.61
N ALA A 423 -1.54 -10.17 -26.82
CA ALA A 423 -1.33 -9.52 -28.09
C ALA A 423 -0.98 -10.57 -29.16
N SER A 424 -1.57 -10.44 -30.35
CA SER A 424 -1.25 -11.24 -31.52
C SER A 424 -0.68 -10.37 -32.62
N SER A 425 -0.18 -11.00 -33.68
CA SER A 425 0.30 -10.26 -34.85
C SER A 425 -0.80 -9.45 -35.57
N ASN A 426 -2.11 -9.74 -35.31
CA ASN A 426 -3.23 -9.02 -35.89
C ASN A 426 -3.86 -7.98 -34.95
N SER A 427 -3.50 -7.96 -33.66
CA SER A 427 -3.98 -6.93 -32.71
C SER A 427 -3.30 -5.58 -32.90
N GLY A 428 -2.20 -5.55 -33.61
CA GLY A 428 -1.25 -4.46 -33.63
C GLY A 428 -0.25 -4.60 -32.47
N SER A 429 0.99 -4.14 -32.69
CA SER A 429 2.00 -4.11 -31.64
C SER A 429 1.81 -2.89 -30.77
N LEU A 430 1.88 -3.06 -29.45
CA LEU A 430 2.07 -1.94 -28.52
C LEU A 430 3.45 -1.34 -28.72
N ASP A 431 4.46 -2.19 -28.92
CA ASP A 431 5.83 -1.75 -29.25
C ASP A 431 5.85 -1.14 -30.67
N ARG A 432 5.80 0.20 -30.70
CA ARG A 432 5.79 0.98 -31.95
C ARG A 432 7.19 1.21 -32.51
N ASN A 433 8.20 1.14 -31.64
CA ASN A 433 9.60 1.49 -31.94
C ASN A 433 10.49 0.26 -32.11
N ASN A 434 9.97 -0.94 -31.87
CA ASN A 434 10.68 -2.23 -31.93
C ASN A 434 11.86 -2.33 -30.95
N ASN A 435 11.74 -1.60 -29.81
CA ASN A 435 12.71 -1.62 -28.69
C ASN A 435 12.18 -2.38 -27.45
N GLY A 436 10.96 -2.86 -27.52
CA GLY A 436 10.17 -3.48 -26.45
C GLY A 436 9.16 -2.50 -25.82
N ILE A 437 8.19 -3.03 -25.09
CA ILE A 437 7.10 -2.23 -24.53
C ILE A 437 7.64 -1.38 -23.37
N GLU A 438 7.50 -0.07 -23.51
CA GLU A 438 7.89 0.95 -22.53
C GLU A 438 6.65 1.66 -21.94
N LEU A 439 6.85 2.51 -20.94
CA LEU A 439 5.77 3.28 -20.32
C LEU A 439 5.03 4.20 -21.32
N ASN A 440 5.74 4.73 -22.31
CA ASN A 440 5.21 5.65 -23.33
C ASN A 440 4.14 5.02 -24.22
N GLU A 441 4.09 3.69 -24.25
CA GLU A 441 3.17 2.89 -25.05
C GLU A 441 1.93 2.46 -24.27
N LEU A 442 1.94 2.73 -22.95
CA LEU A 442 0.81 2.60 -22.04
C LEU A 442 0.23 3.97 -21.73
N PHE A 443 -1.06 4.11 -21.90
CA PHE A 443 -1.75 5.40 -21.80
C PHE A 443 -2.24 5.65 -20.35
N ALA A 444 -2.23 6.92 -19.95
CA ALA A 444 -2.91 7.32 -18.72
C ALA A 444 -4.44 7.27 -18.93
N PRO A 445 -5.22 6.78 -17.96
CA PRO A 445 -6.68 6.77 -18.08
C PRO A 445 -7.24 8.17 -18.35
N GLY A 446 -8.20 8.25 -19.28
CA GLY A 446 -8.82 9.51 -19.72
C GLY A 446 -8.01 10.34 -20.72
N SER A 447 -6.88 9.85 -21.21
CA SER A 447 -6.05 10.47 -22.24
C SER A 447 -6.06 9.67 -23.55
N ASP A 448 -5.74 10.33 -24.66
CA ASP A 448 -5.43 9.70 -25.97
C ASP A 448 -6.44 8.63 -26.45
N GLY A 449 -7.75 8.85 -26.20
CA GLY A 449 -8.81 7.95 -26.64
C GLY A 449 -9.01 6.73 -25.77
N VAL A 450 -8.34 6.65 -24.63
CA VAL A 450 -8.53 5.59 -23.63
C VAL A 450 -9.59 6.00 -22.61
N GLY A 451 -10.35 5.05 -22.09
CA GLY A 451 -11.37 5.28 -21.09
C GLY A 451 -10.82 5.81 -19.76
N SER A 452 -11.67 6.49 -18.99
CA SER A 452 -11.37 6.89 -17.61
C SER A 452 -11.69 5.77 -16.63
N LEU A 453 -11.04 5.76 -15.45
CA LEU A 453 -11.31 4.79 -14.42
C LEU A 453 -12.45 5.22 -13.49
N ILE A 454 -13.24 4.26 -13.06
CA ILE A 454 -14.26 4.44 -12.04
C ILE A 454 -13.96 3.47 -10.90
N SER A 455 -13.52 4.01 -9.77
CA SER A 455 -13.24 3.24 -8.56
C SER A 455 -14.54 2.83 -7.84
N GLY A 456 -14.52 1.69 -7.15
CA GLY A 456 -15.68 1.15 -6.44
C GLY A 456 -16.71 0.48 -7.35
N THR A 457 -16.33 0.16 -8.59
CA THR A 457 -17.20 -0.49 -9.58
C THR A 457 -16.45 -1.57 -10.35
N LEU A 458 -17.18 -2.56 -10.84
CA LEU A 458 -16.67 -3.58 -11.77
C LEU A 458 -17.46 -3.57 -13.05
N GLU A 459 -16.78 -3.79 -14.18
CA GLU A 459 -17.41 -3.95 -15.47
C GLU A 459 -18.05 -5.35 -15.55
N MET A 460 -19.36 -5.41 -15.77
CA MET A 460 -20.09 -6.65 -16.01
C MET A 460 -19.82 -7.19 -17.41
N SER A 461 -20.16 -8.45 -17.63
CA SER A 461 -20.21 -9.02 -18.99
C SER A 461 -21.10 -8.19 -19.90
N ASN A 462 -20.73 -8.07 -21.18
CA ASN A 462 -21.57 -7.44 -22.20
C ASN A 462 -22.59 -8.42 -22.83
N VAL A 463 -22.87 -9.52 -22.16
CA VAL A 463 -23.86 -10.54 -22.59
C VAL A 463 -25.26 -10.12 -22.17
N ASP A 464 -26.17 -10.01 -23.13
CA ASP A 464 -27.61 -9.87 -22.87
C ASP A 464 -28.27 -11.26 -22.90
N LEU A 465 -28.76 -11.72 -21.74
CA LEU A 465 -29.39 -13.02 -21.60
C LEU A 465 -30.62 -13.19 -22.50
N ALA A 466 -31.42 -12.13 -22.67
CA ALA A 466 -32.64 -12.21 -23.50
C ALA A 466 -32.28 -12.40 -24.99
N GLU A 467 -31.26 -11.67 -25.46
CA GLU A 467 -30.70 -11.83 -26.81
C GLU A 467 -30.14 -13.23 -26.99
N GLU A 468 -29.27 -13.72 -26.10
CA GLU A 468 -28.61 -15.01 -26.20
C GLU A 468 -29.60 -16.18 -26.12
N PHE A 469 -30.65 -16.13 -25.27
CA PHE A 469 -31.69 -17.13 -25.23
C PHE A 469 -32.51 -17.14 -26.53
N THR A 470 -32.81 -15.98 -27.09
CA THR A 470 -33.51 -15.89 -28.36
C THR A 470 -32.67 -16.51 -29.49
N GLU A 471 -31.37 -16.15 -29.54
CA GLU A 471 -30.43 -16.72 -30.52
C GLU A 471 -30.27 -18.24 -30.34
N MET A 472 -30.25 -18.73 -29.09
CA MET A 472 -30.20 -20.15 -28.79
C MET A 472 -31.41 -20.89 -29.36
N ILE A 473 -32.62 -20.35 -29.15
CA ILE A 473 -33.86 -20.95 -29.70
C ILE A 473 -33.80 -21.00 -31.24
N VAL A 474 -33.37 -19.91 -31.89
CA VAL A 474 -33.18 -19.83 -33.32
C VAL A 474 -32.16 -20.85 -33.81
N ALA A 475 -31.00 -20.95 -33.12
CA ALA A 475 -29.97 -21.92 -33.49
C ALA A 475 -30.44 -23.38 -33.31
N GLN A 476 -31.16 -23.69 -32.21
CA GLN A 476 -31.75 -25.01 -31.99
C GLN A 476 -32.76 -25.38 -33.06
N ARG A 477 -33.64 -24.43 -33.44
CA ARG A 477 -34.62 -24.66 -34.53
C ARG A 477 -33.92 -24.84 -35.88
N GLY A 478 -32.85 -24.03 -36.13
CA GLY A 478 -32.01 -24.20 -37.32
C GLY A 478 -31.34 -25.57 -37.40
N PHE A 479 -30.79 -26.04 -36.28
CA PHE A 479 -30.20 -27.37 -36.14
C PHE A 479 -31.24 -28.48 -36.42
N GLN A 480 -32.40 -28.40 -35.75
CA GLN A 480 -33.52 -29.37 -35.98
C GLN A 480 -34.00 -29.39 -37.43
N SER A 481 -34.10 -28.20 -38.06
CA SER A 481 -34.50 -28.11 -39.48
C SER A 481 -33.50 -28.82 -40.41
N ASN A 482 -32.20 -28.59 -40.20
CA ASN A 482 -31.15 -29.26 -40.98
C ASN A 482 -31.14 -30.79 -40.76
N THR A 483 -31.35 -31.24 -39.50
CA THR A 483 -31.51 -32.66 -39.19
C THR A 483 -32.71 -33.28 -39.92
N LYS A 484 -33.85 -32.54 -39.99
CA LYS A 484 -35.02 -33.00 -40.70
C LYS A 484 -34.77 -33.13 -42.19
N ILE A 485 -34.04 -32.24 -42.85
CA ILE A 485 -33.61 -32.34 -44.23
C ILE A 485 -32.84 -33.64 -44.49
N ILE A 486 -31.93 -33.98 -43.56
CA ILE A 486 -31.10 -35.18 -43.65
C ILE A 486 -32.03 -36.45 -43.58
N SER A 487 -32.90 -36.54 -42.55
CA SER A 487 -33.77 -37.67 -42.33
C SER A 487 -34.74 -37.85 -43.50
N THR A 488 -35.36 -36.77 -43.98
CA THR A 488 -36.26 -36.86 -45.19
C THR A 488 -35.50 -37.26 -46.44
N SER A 489 -34.25 -36.78 -46.60
CA SER A 489 -33.42 -37.20 -47.73
C SER A 489 -33.05 -38.68 -47.67
N ASP A 490 -32.86 -39.24 -46.51
CA ASP A 490 -32.56 -40.66 -46.27
C ASP A 490 -33.81 -41.53 -46.55
N GLU A 491 -34.98 -41.12 -46.04
CA GLU A 491 -36.25 -41.76 -46.29
C GLU A 491 -36.51 -41.89 -47.83
N ILE A 492 -36.35 -40.81 -48.62
CA ILE A 492 -36.50 -40.83 -50.05
C ILE A 492 -35.44 -41.70 -50.72
N LEU A 493 -34.22 -41.78 -50.25
CA LEU A 493 -33.17 -42.65 -50.74
C LEU A 493 -33.53 -44.13 -50.51
N GLN A 494 -34.09 -44.47 -49.35
CA GLN A 494 -34.56 -45.82 -49.03
C GLN A 494 -35.68 -46.20 -49.88
N GLU A 495 -36.68 -45.31 -50.15
CA GLU A 495 -37.76 -45.58 -51.10
C GLU A 495 -37.26 -45.83 -52.52
N LEU A 496 -36.32 -45.03 -53.01
CA LEU A 496 -35.68 -45.22 -54.31
C LEU A 496 -34.93 -46.56 -54.45
N VAL A 497 -34.26 -46.99 -53.37
CA VAL A 497 -33.57 -48.28 -53.31
C VAL A 497 -34.64 -49.44 -53.38
N ASN A 498 -35.73 -49.26 -52.62
CA ASN A 498 -36.84 -50.27 -52.64
C ASN A 498 -37.57 -50.34 -53.97
N LEU A 499 -37.73 -49.24 -54.73
CA LEU A 499 -38.29 -49.21 -56.07
C LEU A 499 -37.38 -49.86 -57.10
N LYS A 500 -36.11 -50.09 -56.84
CA LYS A 500 -35.15 -50.76 -57.72
C LYS A 500 -35.10 -52.28 -57.50
N ARG A 501 -35.78 -52.80 -56.50
CA ARG A 501 -36.01 -54.23 -56.31
C ARG A 501 -37.29 -54.64 -56.94
#